data_0fc650c8613100564637911962a61589
#
_entry.id   0fc650c8613100564637911962a61589
#
_cell.length_a   1.000
_cell.length_b   1.000
_cell.length_c   1.000
_cell.angle_alpha   90.00
_cell.angle_beta   90.00
_cell.angle_gamma   90.00
#
_symmetry.space_group_name_H-M   'P 1'
#
loop_
_entity.id
_entity.type
_entity.pdbx_description
1 polymer ?
#
loop_
_entity_poly.entity_id
_entity_poly.type
_entity_poly.pdbx_seq_one_letter_code
_entity_poly.pdbx_strand_id
1 'polypeptide(L)'
;SSFIRQLLKAGKLENDLLKDKNEKFIITTLHNPLKGLEGDVLLIAGSDKRGTIYGVYELSRQIGVSPWYWWADVPVTHQDAIYIKDGIYTDGEPAIQYRGIFINDEWPCMGGWTTEKFGGFNSKMYVHVYELLLRLKANFLWPAMWSAAFYADDPMNSPLADEMGIIIGTSHHEPMARNHQEYARRRQEYGPWNYQTNKENIDRFFREGIERMKGKEEVVTIAMRGDGDAPMGPDTDTRLLENIVKEQRKIISDVTEKPASKTPQLWALYSEVLEYYDKGMKIPDDVMILLCDDNWGNVRRLPDLNAKHHPGGYGMY
;
A
#
# COMPACT_ATOMS: atom_id res chain seq x y z
N SER A 1 -21.32 1.63 -12.20
CA SER A 1 -21.90 2.83 -12.88
C SER A 1 -23.28 2.51 -13.45
N SER A 2 -24.09 3.53 -13.75
CA SER A 2 -25.41 3.37 -14.39
C SER A 2 -25.26 2.78 -15.80
N PHE A 3 -24.22 3.18 -16.52
CA PHE A 3 -23.92 2.70 -17.86
C PHE A 3 -23.63 1.19 -17.88
N ILE A 4 -22.77 0.70 -16.99
CA ILE A 4 -22.49 -0.75 -16.87
C ILE A 4 -23.78 -1.55 -16.59
N ARG A 5 -24.65 -1.04 -15.72
CA ARG A 5 -25.94 -1.71 -15.45
C ARG A 5 -26.85 -1.78 -16.68
N GLN A 6 -26.83 -0.77 -17.54
CA GLN A 6 -27.59 -0.80 -18.81
C GLN A 6 -27.00 -1.83 -19.78
N LEU A 7 -25.68 -1.93 -19.91
CA LEU A 7 -25.01 -2.93 -20.75
C LEU A 7 -25.32 -4.36 -20.30
N LEU A 8 -25.27 -4.61 -18.98
CA LEU A 8 -25.65 -5.92 -18.40
C LEU A 8 -27.11 -6.27 -18.71
N LYS A 9 -28.04 -5.32 -18.53
CA LYS A 9 -29.48 -5.53 -18.86
C LYS A 9 -29.72 -5.77 -20.34
N ALA A 10 -28.93 -5.16 -21.20
CA ALA A 10 -29.02 -5.33 -22.65
C ALA A 10 -28.30 -6.59 -23.18
N GLY A 11 -27.68 -7.38 -22.29
CA GLY A 11 -26.89 -8.56 -22.69
C GLY A 11 -25.64 -8.25 -23.48
N LYS A 12 -25.15 -7.00 -23.39
CA LYS A 12 -23.93 -6.53 -24.08
C LYS A 12 -22.66 -6.71 -23.28
N LEU A 13 -22.80 -7.07 -22.02
CA LEU A 13 -21.71 -7.38 -21.10
C LEU A 13 -22.14 -8.54 -20.20
N GLU A 14 -21.25 -9.51 -20.01
CA GLU A 14 -21.46 -10.62 -19.10
C GLU A 14 -21.06 -10.22 -17.67
N ASN A 15 -21.96 -10.51 -16.71
CA ASN A 15 -21.75 -10.11 -15.31
C ASN A 15 -20.54 -10.81 -14.69
N ASP A 16 -20.30 -12.08 -15.04
CA ASP A 16 -19.28 -12.93 -14.42
C ASP A 16 -17.83 -12.50 -14.76
N LEU A 17 -17.69 -11.64 -15.76
CA LEU A 17 -16.39 -11.11 -16.14
C LEU A 17 -15.74 -10.27 -15.04
N LEU A 18 -16.54 -9.52 -14.25
CA LEU A 18 -16.05 -8.56 -13.26
C LEU A 18 -16.64 -8.75 -11.85
N LYS A 19 -17.79 -9.47 -11.74
CA LYS A 19 -18.47 -9.64 -10.47
C LYS A 19 -17.61 -10.47 -9.51
N ASP A 20 -17.55 -10.04 -8.26
CA ASP A 20 -16.81 -10.69 -7.17
C ASP A 20 -15.31 -10.90 -7.48
N LYS A 21 -14.76 -10.03 -8.36
CA LYS A 21 -13.35 -9.98 -8.73
C LYS A 21 -12.68 -8.76 -8.09
N ASN A 22 -11.36 -8.88 -7.83
CA ASN A 22 -10.55 -7.81 -7.28
C ASN A 22 -9.56 -7.32 -8.34
N GLU A 23 -9.51 -6.00 -8.53
CA GLU A 23 -8.53 -5.31 -9.39
C GLU A 23 -8.46 -5.87 -10.82
N LYS A 24 -9.52 -6.55 -11.26
CA LYS A 24 -9.64 -7.07 -12.62
C LYS A 24 -10.22 -6.02 -13.56
N PHE A 25 -9.71 -5.96 -14.76
CA PHE A 25 -10.28 -5.14 -15.85
C PHE A 25 -10.64 -5.98 -17.08
N ILE A 26 -11.47 -5.42 -17.90
CA ILE A 26 -11.69 -5.82 -19.29
C ILE A 26 -11.58 -4.61 -20.20
N ILE A 27 -11.05 -4.82 -21.40
CA ILE A 27 -11.08 -3.89 -22.53
C ILE A 27 -11.77 -4.63 -23.66
N THR A 28 -12.83 -4.07 -24.22
CA THR A 28 -13.60 -4.72 -25.30
C THR A 28 -14.28 -3.70 -26.21
N THR A 29 -14.44 -4.05 -27.49
CA THR A 29 -15.22 -3.27 -28.45
C THR A 29 -16.68 -3.75 -28.40
N LEU A 30 -17.61 -2.81 -28.35
CA LEU A 30 -19.05 -3.07 -28.39
C LEU A 30 -19.64 -2.39 -29.63
N HIS A 31 -20.41 -3.15 -30.43
CA HIS A 31 -21.09 -2.64 -31.60
C HIS A 31 -22.54 -2.23 -31.26
N ASN A 32 -22.89 -0.96 -31.51
CA ASN A 32 -24.22 -0.41 -31.22
C ASN A 32 -24.71 -0.83 -29.80
N PRO A 33 -23.98 -0.51 -28.72
CA PRO A 33 -24.21 -1.09 -27.41
C PRO A 33 -25.58 -0.76 -26.81
N LEU A 34 -26.07 0.44 -27.03
CA LEU A 34 -27.35 0.93 -26.49
C LEU A 34 -28.03 1.88 -27.49
N LYS A 35 -29.35 2.01 -27.40
CA LYS A 35 -30.10 3.00 -28.19
C LYS A 35 -29.60 4.42 -27.88
N GLY A 36 -29.26 5.16 -28.92
CA GLY A 36 -28.66 6.50 -28.81
C GLY A 36 -27.13 6.49 -28.60
N LEU A 37 -26.50 5.31 -28.64
CA LEU A 37 -25.05 5.13 -28.69
C LEU A 37 -24.74 4.16 -29.81
N GLU A 38 -24.82 4.70 -31.06
CA GLU A 38 -24.64 3.93 -32.30
C GLU A 38 -23.15 3.95 -32.70
N GLY A 39 -22.74 2.89 -33.42
CA GLY A 39 -21.34 2.68 -33.84
C GLY A 39 -20.53 1.85 -32.86
N ASP A 40 -19.23 1.88 -33.06
CA ASP A 40 -18.29 1.10 -32.27
C ASP A 40 -17.83 1.88 -31.02
N VAL A 41 -17.87 1.25 -29.87
CA VAL A 41 -17.48 1.83 -28.57
C VAL A 41 -16.42 0.96 -27.94
N LEU A 42 -15.26 1.54 -27.62
CA LEU A 42 -14.29 0.90 -26.77
C LEU A 42 -14.72 1.04 -25.31
N LEU A 43 -14.99 -0.09 -24.67
CA LEU A 43 -15.31 -0.16 -23.25
C LEU A 43 -14.07 -0.58 -22.46
N ILE A 44 -13.70 0.21 -21.46
CA ILE A 44 -12.78 -0.17 -20.38
C ILE A 44 -13.59 -0.23 -19.09
N ALA A 45 -13.66 -1.40 -18.46
CA ALA A 45 -14.40 -1.59 -17.23
C ALA A 45 -13.58 -2.40 -16.24
N GLY A 46 -13.63 -2.01 -14.97
CA GLY A 46 -12.98 -2.71 -13.86
C GLY A 46 -14.00 -3.27 -12.86
N SER A 47 -13.61 -4.30 -12.14
CA SER A 47 -14.35 -4.84 -11.01
C SER A 47 -14.46 -3.81 -9.86
N ASP A 48 -13.44 -2.96 -9.74
CA ASP A 48 -13.33 -1.89 -8.77
C ASP A 48 -12.59 -0.66 -9.36
N LYS A 49 -12.25 0.31 -8.52
CA LYS A 49 -11.51 1.52 -8.90
C LYS A 49 -10.19 1.18 -9.57
N ARG A 50 -9.36 0.34 -8.91
CA ARG A 50 -8.03 -0.02 -9.42
C ARG A 50 -8.11 -0.85 -10.69
N GLY A 51 -9.03 -1.80 -10.78
CA GLY A 51 -9.26 -2.54 -12.03
C GLY A 51 -9.53 -1.61 -13.20
N THR A 52 -10.37 -0.59 -13.03
CA THR A 52 -10.62 0.42 -14.09
C THR A 52 -9.35 1.19 -14.44
N ILE A 53 -8.59 1.65 -13.47
CA ILE A 53 -7.32 2.37 -13.66
C ILE A 53 -6.31 1.50 -14.43
N TYR A 54 -6.17 0.24 -14.04
CA TYR A 54 -5.27 -0.70 -14.72
C TYR A 54 -5.66 -0.94 -16.18
N GLY A 55 -6.95 -1.01 -16.46
CA GLY A 55 -7.44 -1.12 -17.85
C GLY A 55 -7.08 0.11 -18.70
N VAL A 56 -7.20 1.31 -18.13
CA VAL A 56 -6.81 2.56 -18.80
C VAL A 56 -5.29 2.58 -19.04
N TYR A 57 -4.49 2.21 -18.05
CA TYR A 57 -3.02 2.17 -18.20
C TYR A 57 -2.56 1.01 -19.09
N GLU A 58 -3.31 -0.10 -19.15
CA GLU A 58 -3.02 -1.17 -20.11
C GLU A 58 -3.20 -0.67 -21.54
N LEU A 59 -4.31 0.01 -21.85
CA LEU A 59 -4.47 0.64 -23.16
C LEU A 59 -3.33 1.63 -23.44
N SER A 60 -3.01 2.51 -22.48
CA SER A 60 -1.89 3.46 -22.59
C SER A 60 -0.57 2.76 -22.94
N ARG A 61 -0.27 1.62 -22.30
CA ARG A 61 0.92 0.82 -22.58
C ARG A 61 0.89 0.21 -24.00
N GLN A 62 -0.25 -0.32 -24.42
CA GLN A 62 -0.42 -0.95 -25.74
C GLN A 62 -0.26 0.04 -26.88
N ILE A 63 -0.63 1.29 -26.71
CA ILE A 63 -0.41 2.37 -27.70
C ILE A 63 0.98 2.99 -27.63
N GLY A 64 1.88 2.44 -26.82
CA GLY A 64 3.31 2.79 -26.81
C GLY A 64 3.77 3.74 -25.71
N VAL A 65 2.93 4.04 -24.71
CA VAL A 65 3.36 4.84 -23.53
C VAL A 65 3.97 3.93 -22.49
N SER A 66 5.30 3.97 -22.35
CA SER A 66 6.02 3.21 -21.33
C SER A 66 5.58 3.63 -19.92
N PRO A 67 5.47 2.70 -18.94
CA PRO A 67 5.36 3.07 -17.53
C PRO A 67 6.46 4.00 -17.05
N TRP A 68 7.63 3.93 -17.68
CA TRP A 68 8.83 4.68 -17.33
C TRP A 68 9.01 5.98 -18.11
N TYR A 69 7.99 6.42 -18.86
CA TYR A 69 8.09 7.59 -19.75
C TYR A 69 8.58 8.84 -19.01
N TRP A 70 8.15 9.04 -17.78
CA TRP A 70 8.54 10.18 -16.96
C TRP A 70 9.82 9.91 -16.15
N TRP A 71 9.97 8.72 -15.57
CA TRP A 71 11.08 8.39 -14.68
C TRP A 71 12.40 8.13 -15.39
N ALA A 72 12.33 7.61 -16.61
CA ALA A 72 13.49 7.24 -17.40
C ALA A 72 13.51 7.91 -18.79
N ASP A 73 12.77 9.01 -18.95
CA ASP A 73 12.70 9.81 -20.18
C ASP A 73 12.44 8.98 -21.43
N VAL A 74 11.63 7.91 -21.31
CA VAL A 74 11.30 7.04 -22.45
C VAL A 74 10.39 7.81 -23.41
N PRO A 75 10.81 8.05 -24.66
CA PRO A 75 10.03 8.85 -25.59
C PRO A 75 8.73 8.15 -26.00
N VAL A 76 7.68 8.93 -26.12
CA VAL A 76 6.39 8.46 -26.68
C VAL A 76 6.35 8.81 -28.16
N THR A 77 6.24 7.80 -29.03
CA THR A 77 6.12 8.01 -30.46
C THR A 77 4.69 8.33 -30.83
N HIS A 78 4.49 9.46 -31.50
CA HIS A 78 3.17 9.82 -32.03
C HIS A 78 2.67 8.80 -33.07
N GLN A 79 1.38 8.47 -32.99
CA GLN A 79 0.69 7.63 -33.95
C GLN A 79 -0.50 8.41 -34.53
N ASP A 80 -0.60 8.50 -35.83
CA ASP A 80 -1.71 9.20 -36.50
C ASP A 80 -3.05 8.45 -36.34
N ALA A 81 -3.00 7.14 -36.15
CA ALA A 81 -4.18 6.30 -35.95
C ALA A 81 -3.87 5.13 -34.99
N ILE A 82 -4.88 4.73 -34.25
CA ILE A 82 -4.82 3.59 -33.33
C ILE A 82 -5.93 2.61 -33.73
N TYR A 83 -5.56 1.34 -33.92
CA TYR A 83 -6.46 0.26 -34.29
C TYR A 83 -6.54 -0.75 -33.16
N ILE A 84 -7.74 -1.08 -32.73
CA ILE A 84 -7.99 -2.08 -31.70
C ILE A 84 -8.76 -3.23 -32.34
N LYS A 85 -8.18 -4.44 -32.25
CA LYS A 85 -8.85 -5.65 -32.74
C LYS A 85 -9.99 -6.02 -31.80
N ASP A 86 -11.10 -6.46 -32.35
CA ASP A 86 -12.23 -6.97 -31.56
C ASP A 86 -11.81 -8.14 -30.67
N GLY A 87 -12.38 -8.15 -29.48
CA GLY A 87 -12.10 -9.16 -28.48
C GLY A 87 -12.31 -8.66 -27.07
N ILE A 88 -12.10 -9.55 -26.10
CA ILE A 88 -12.06 -9.21 -24.68
C ILE A 88 -10.63 -9.38 -24.19
N TYR A 89 -10.06 -8.31 -23.71
CA TYR A 89 -8.69 -8.27 -23.21
C TYR A 89 -8.69 -8.06 -21.69
N THR A 90 -7.92 -8.87 -20.97
CA THR A 90 -7.81 -8.82 -19.52
C THR A 90 -6.55 -9.55 -19.07
N ASP A 91 -5.97 -9.14 -17.94
CA ASP A 91 -4.89 -9.88 -17.27
C ASP A 91 -5.42 -10.85 -16.19
N GLY A 92 -6.74 -10.80 -15.92
CA GLY A 92 -7.35 -11.53 -14.81
C GLY A 92 -7.24 -10.77 -13.49
N GLU A 93 -7.44 -11.51 -12.38
CA GLU A 93 -7.20 -10.99 -11.03
C GLU A 93 -5.72 -11.14 -10.67
N PRO A 94 -5.11 -10.15 -9.98
CA PRO A 94 -3.79 -10.32 -9.41
C PRO A 94 -3.76 -11.45 -8.38
N ALA A 95 -2.75 -12.32 -8.48
CA ALA A 95 -2.58 -13.42 -7.52
C ALA A 95 -2.10 -12.94 -6.14
N ILE A 96 -1.49 -11.76 -6.07
CA ILE A 96 -0.96 -11.14 -4.85
C ILE A 96 -1.76 -9.88 -4.55
N GLN A 97 -2.27 -9.78 -3.32
CA GLN A 97 -3.15 -8.68 -2.91
C GLN A 97 -2.44 -7.33 -2.85
N TYR A 98 -1.28 -7.26 -2.18
CA TYR A 98 -0.51 -6.03 -2.03
C TYR A 98 0.78 -6.13 -2.84
N ARG A 99 0.99 -5.18 -3.75
CA ARG A 99 2.13 -5.13 -4.68
C ARG A 99 2.63 -3.71 -4.71
N GLY A 100 3.87 -3.50 -4.32
CA GLY A 100 4.37 -2.12 -4.22
C GLY A 100 5.87 -2.02 -4.06
N ILE A 101 6.28 -0.85 -3.65
CA ILE A 101 7.67 -0.53 -3.35
C ILE A 101 7.79 0.07 -1.95
N PHE A 102 8.99 0.00 -1.41
CA PHE A 102 9.42 0.75 -0.24
C PHE A 102 10.48 1.77 -0.70
N ILE A 103 10.23 3.05 -0.44
CA ILE A 103 11.24 4.09 -0.65
C ILE A 103 12.13 4.07 0.59
N ASN A 104 13.26 3.38 0.49
CA ASN A 104 14.22 3.17 1.56
C ASN A 104 15.61 3.63 1.13
N ASP A 105 16.46 4.00 2.07
CA ASP A 105 17.80 4.52 1.83
C ASP A 105 17.83 5.66 0.80
N GLU A 106 16.83 6.53 0.88
CA GLU A 106 16.56 7.59 -0.09
C GLU A 106 17.65 8.67 -0.14
N TRP A 107 18.47 8.79 0.90
CA TRP A 107 19.56 9.77 0.94
C TRP A 107 20.91 9.14 0.60
N PRO A 108 21.81 9.88 -0.11
CA PRO A 108 21.63 11.27 -0.61
C PRO A 108 20.90 11.37 -1.96
N CYS A 109 20.72 10.26 -2.69
CA CYS A 109 20.31 10.28 -4.09
C CYS A 109 18.88 10.81 -4.29
N MET A 110 17.88 10.05 -3.92
CA MET A 110 16.48 10.42 -4.13
C MET A 110 16.10 11.64 -3.29
N GLY A 111 16.59 11.72 -2.05
CA GLY A 111 16.33 12.85 -1.16
C GLY A 111 16.89 14.17 -1.69
N GLY A 112 18.12 14.16 -2.22
CA GLY A 112 18.71 15.33 -2.87
C GLY A 112 17.93 15.75 -4.11
N TRP A 113 17.62 14.81 -4.98
CA TRP A 113 16.86 15.06 -6.20
C TRP A 113 15.43 15.58 -5.91
N THR A 114 14.70 14.97 -4.97
CA THR A 114 13.35 15.44 -4.62
C THR A 114 13.37 16.83 -4.00
N THR A 115 14.39 17.12 -3.18
CA THR A 115 14.56 18.44 -2.57
C THR A 115 14.82 19.52 -3.62
N GLU A 116 15.69 19.26 -4.59
CA GLU A 116 15.98 20.18 -5.67
C GLU A 116 14.75 20.41 -6.58
N LYS A 117 14.07 19.34 -6.95
CA LYS A 117 13.02 19.39 -7.98
C LYS A 117 11.64 19.76 -7.44
N PHE A 118 11.31 19.36 -6.20
CA PHE A 118 9.98 19.51 -5.62
C PHE A 118 9.97 20.20 -4.26
N GLY A 119 11.14 20.50 -3.68
CA GLY A 119 11.26 21.02 -2.33
C GLY A 119 11.18 19.97 -1.24
N GLY A 120 11.20 18.68 -1.57
CA GLY A 120 11.17 17.54 -0.65
C GLY A 120 10.18 16.45 -1.05
N PHE A 121 9.97 15.49 -0.15
CA PHE A 121 9.02 14.37 -0.32
C PHE A 121 7.58 14.85 -0.06
N ASN A 122 6.92 15.38 -1.06
CA ASN A 122 5.59 15.97 -0.99
C ASN A 122 4.65 15.42 -2.09
N SER A 123 3.40 15.84 -2.10
CA SER A 123 2.38 15.37 -3.05
C SER A 123 2.74 15.61 -4.51
N LYS A 124 3.52 16.68 -4.82
CA LYS A 124 3.98 16.97 -6.18
C LYS A 124 4.96 15.91 -6.69
N MET A 125 5.74 15.30 -5.79
CA MET A 125 6.63 14.19 -6.10
C MET A 125 5.87 12.87 -6.06
N TYR A 126 5.08 12.63 -4.99
CA TYR A 126 4.40 11.35 -4.81
C TYR A 126 3.38 11.04 -5.90
N VAL A 127 2.76 12.04 -6.56
CA VAL A 127 1.86 11.81 -7.69
C VAL A 127 2.53 11.01 -8.80
N HIS A 128 3.82 11.25 -9.06
CA HIS A 128 4.60 10.51 -10.06
C HIS A 128 4.93 9.08 -9.60
N VAL A 129 5.15 8.88 -8.29
CA VAL A 129 5.32 7.53 -7.71
C VAL A 129 4.02 6.74 -7.82
N TYR A 130 2.89 7.35 -7.47
CA TYR A 130 1.57 6.71 -7.54
C TYR A 130 1.22 6.32 -8.98
N GLU A 131 1.46 7.23 -9.94
CA GLU A 131 1.25 6.94 -11.34
C GLU A 131 2.11 5.76 -11.83
N LEU A 132 3.41 5.74 -11.49
CA LEU A 132 4.30 4.64 -11.85
C LEU A 132 3.78 3.31 -11.30
N LEU A 133 3.43 3.26 -10.02
CA LEU A 133 2.88 2.06 -9.40
C LEU A 133 1.64 1.56 -10.13
N LEU A 134 0.69 2.45 -10.42
CA LEU A 134 -0.54 2.09 -11.12
C LEU A 134 -0.29 1.62 -12.56
N ARG A 135 0.65 2.25 -13.27
CA ARG A 135 1.08 1.81 -14.62
C ARG A 135 1.71 0.42 -14.60
N LEU A 136 2.39 0.07 -13.51
CA LEU A 136 2.97 -1.25 -13.26
C LEU A 136 1.99 -2.23 -12.62
N LYS A 137 0.71 -1.85 -12.47
CA LYS A 137 -0.36 -2.63 -11.82
C LYS A 137 -0.03 -2.99 -10.37
N ALA A 138 0.69 -2.12 -9.71
CA ALA A 138 0.92 -2.14 -8.26
C ALA A 138 -0.12 -1.27 -7.56
N ASN A 139 -0.26 -1.44 -6.24
CA ASN A 139 -1.29 -0.78 -5.44
C ASN A 139 -0.81 -0.32 -4.07
N PHE A 140 0.46 -0.52 -3.71
CA PHE A 140 0.94 -0.36 -2.35
C PHE A 140 2.24 0.47 -2.29
N LEU A 141 2.37 1.31 -1.27
CA LEU A 141 3.57 2.12 -1.03
C LEU A 141 3.91 2.18 0.46
N TRP A 142 5.18 1.92 0.79
CA TRP A 142 5.84 2.45 1.96
C TRP A 142 6.64 3.69 1.56
N PRO A 143 6.24 4.90 2.03
CA PRO A 143 6.88 6.15 1.64
C PRO A 143 8.25 6.34 2.29
N ALA A 144 8.98 7.37 1.83
CA ALA A 144 10.24 7.80 2.39
C ALA A 144 10.12 8.10 3.89
N MET A 145 11.13 7.67 4.67
CA MET A 145 11.10 7.72 6.13
C MET A 145 12.29 8.45 6.77
N TRP A 146 13.46 8.42 6.13
CA TRP A 146 14.64 9.09 6.66
C TRP A 146 14.55 10.60 6.40
N SER A 147 14.55 11.38 7.47
CA SER A 147 14.34 12.84 7.43
C SER A 147 13.00 13.31 6.85
N ALA A 148 12.13 12.36 6.45
CA ALA A 148 10.79 12.62 5.90
C ALA A 148 9.70 12.15 6.87
N ALA A 149 8.56 12.83 6.84
CA ALA A 149 7.36 12.46 7.58
C ALA A 149 6.16 12.57 6.63
N PHE A 150 5.87 11.49 5.93
CA PHE A 150 4.88 11.43 4.85
C PHE A 150 3.56 12.15 5.18
N TYR A 151 3.03 11.92 6.37
CA TYR A 151 1.76 12.52 6.77
C TYR A 151 1.87 13.97 7.29
N ALA A 152 3.05 14.38 7.76
CA ALA A 152 3.24 15.69 8.38
C ALA A 152 3.88 16.72 7.45
N ASP A 153 4.73 16.27 6.51
CA ASP A 153 5.44 17.16 5.60
C ASP A 153 4.52 17.77 4.53
N ASP A 154 3.52 17.00 4.09
CA ASP A 154 2.47 17.50 3.20
C ASP A 154 1.13 16.79 3.51
N PRO A 155 0.11 17.52 3.97
CA PRO A 155 -1.20 16.96 4.30
C PRO A 155 -1.94 16.36 3.10
N MET A 156 -1.50 16.66 1.86
CA MET A 156 -2.08 16.12 0.63
C MET A 156 -1.52 14.75 0.25
N ASN A 157 -0.40 14.30 0.82
CA ASN A 157 0.22 13.02 0.46
C ASN A 157 -0.75 11.83 0.58
N SER A 158 -1.39 11.67 1.73
CA SER A 158 -2.30 10.54 1.97
C SER A 158 -3.66 10.69 1.25
N PRO A 159 -4.34 11.86 1.24
CA PRO A 159 -5.56 12.03 0.45
C PRO A 159 -5.36 11.77 -1.05
N LEU A 160 -4.26 12.23 -1.63
CA LEU A 160 -3.94 12.01 -3.04
C LEU A 160 -3.68 10.52 -3.34
N ALA A 161 -2.99 9.81 -2.43
CA ALA A 161 -2.80 8.37 -2.55
C ALA A 161 -4.15 7.63 -2.59
N ASP A 162 -5.05 7.94 -1.66
CA ASP A 162 -6.38 7.35 -1.60
C ASP A 162 -7.21 7.67 -2.84
N GLU A 163 -7.19 8.93 -3.31
CA GLU A 163 -7.88 9.35 -4.54
C GLU A 163 -7.38 8.57 -5.75
N MET A 164 -6.08 8.40 -5.89
CA MET A 164 -5.46 7.65 -6.98
C MET A 164 -5.59 6.13 -6.85
N GLY A 165 -5.94 5.62 -5.67
CA GLY A 165 -6.09 4.17 -5.42
C GLY A 165 -4.82 3.48 -4.95
N ILE A 166 -3.89 4.22 -4.37
CA ILE A 166 -2.70 3.67 -3.73
C ILE A 166 -2.96 3.46 -2.24
N ILE A 167 -2.72 2.25 -1.78
CA ILE A 167 -2.79 1.85 -0.38
C ILE A 167 -1.48 2.25 0.29
N ILE A 168 -1.56 3.01 1.37
CA ILE A 168 -0.38 3.41 2.13
C ILE A 168 -0.17 2.46 3.30
N GLY A 169 1.08 2.10 3.54
CA GLY A 169 1.57 1.54 4.78
C GLY A 169 2.74 2.36 5.29
N THR A 170 3.26 2.00 6.45
CA THR A 170 4.48 2.59 7.01
C THR A 170 5.48 1.50 7.32
N SER A 171 6.76 1.83 7.36
CA SER A 171 7.83 0.85 7.49
C SER A 171 7.81 0.11 8.83
N HIS A 172 8.68 -0.89 8.95
CA HIS A 172 8.77 -1.79 10.11
C HIS A 172 8.98 -1.10 11.46
N HIS A 173 9.51 0.12 11.50
CA HIS A 173 9.73 0.90 12.74
C HIS A 173 8.81 2.12 12.86
N GLU A 174 7.82 2.22 12.00
CA GLU A 174 6.85 3.34 11.94
C GLU A 174 5.41 2.84 12.18
N PRO A 175 5.09 2.38 13.39
CA PRO A 175 3.80 1.76 13.66
C PRO A 175 2.64 2.76 13.69
N MET A 176 1.42 2.22 13.49
CA MET A 176 0.15 2.90 13.73
C MET A 176 -0.11 4.09 12.81
N ALA A 177 0.22 3.94 11.50
CA ALA A 177 0.06 4.98 10.48
C ALA A 177 0.74 6.30 10.88
N ARG A 178 1.92 6.20 11.47
CA ARG A 178 2.76 7.34 11.91
C ARG A 178 4.12 7.24 11.28
N ASN A 179 4.79 8.38 11.18
CA ASN A 179 6.19 8.41 10.80
C ASN A 179 7.07 8.63 12.04
N HIS A 180 8.19 7.92 12.11
CA HIS A 180 9.13 8.08 13.22
C HIS A 180 9.62 9.53 13.35
N GLN A 181 9.81 10.22 12.24
CA GLN A 181 10.21 11.63 12.20
C GLN A 181 9.16 12.57 12.81
N GLU A 182 7.87 12.24 12.79
CA GLU A 182 6.86 13.02 13.51
C GLU A 182 7.12 13.02 15.01
N TYR A 183 7.44 11.83 15.56
CA TYR A 183 7.78 11.69 16.97
C TYR A 183 9.09 12.41 17.31
N ALA A 184 10.12 12.19 16.51
CA ALA A 184 11.45 12.79 16.70
C ALA A 184 11.39 14.33 16.75
N ARG A 185 10.63 14.94 15.82
CA ARG A 185 10.45 16.41 15.75
C ARG A 185 9.63 16.98 16.93
N ARG A 186 8.78 16.16 17.55
CA ARG A 186 7.90 16.52 18.68
C ARG A 186 8.30 15.82 19.98
N ARG A 187 9.54 15.40 20.11
CA ARG A 187 10.03 14.65 21.28
C ARG A 187 9.82 15.37 22.61
N GLN A 188 9.91 16.70 22.63
CA GLN A 188 9.64 17.49 23.85
C GLN A 188 8.19 17.35 24.32
N GLU A 189 7.25 17.13 23.40
CA GLU A 189 5.83 16.96 23.69
C GLU A 189 5.52 15.51 24.11
N TYR A 190 6.07 14.53 23.37
CA TYR A 190 5.74 13.11 23.59
C TYR A 190 6.67 12.41 24.60
N GLY A 191 7.85 12.97 24.90
CA GLY A 191 8.83 12.35 25.81
C GLY A 191 9.66 11.24 25.12
N PRO A 192 10.27 10.33 25.92
CA PRO A 192 11.12 9.27 25.37
C PRO A 192 10.33 8.23 24.60
N TRP A 193 10.93 7.68 23.53
CA TRP A 193 10.40 6.54 22.78
C TRP A 193 10.67 5.23 23.55
N ASN A 194 9.99 5.06 24.67
CA ASN A 194 10.11 3.88 25.55
C ASN A 194 8.73 3.53 26.11
N TYR A 195 8.18 2.43 25.63
CA TYR A 195 6.81 2.05 25.97
C TYR A 195 6.64 1.67 27.46
N GLN A 196 7.68 1.16 28.12
CA GLN A 196 7.61 0.80 29.54
C GLN A 196 7.49 2.02 30.45
N THR A 197 8.12 3.14 30.07
CA THR A 197 8.18 4.36 30.91
C THR A 197 7.29 5.50 30.39
N ASN A 198 6.77 5.40 29.15
CA ASN A 198 6.05 6.49 28.50
C ASN A 198 4.83 6.00 27.67
N LYS A 199 4.16 4.95 28.16
CA LYS A 199 3.03 4.31 27.48
C LYS A 199 1.95 5.30 27.06
N GLU A 200 1.50 6.17 27.95
CA GLU A 200 0.36 7.08 27.72
C GLU A 200 0.59 8.02 26.54
N ASN A 201 1.77 8.63 26.43
CA ASN A 201 2.08 9.53 25.33
C ASN A 201 2.29 8.77 24.01
N ILE A 202 2.87 7.58 24.07
CA ILE A 202 3.04 6.72 22.88
C ILE A 202 1.65 6.23 22.39
N ASP A 203 0.77 5.81 23.28
CA ASP A 203 -0.61 5.44 22.93
C ASP A 203 -1.39 6.61 22.33
N ARG A 204 -1.20 7.83 22.86
CA ARG A 204 -1.77 9.06 22.26
C ARG A 204 -1.23 9.27 20.86
N PHE A 205 0.06 9.16 20.66
CA PHE A 205 0.70 9.26 19.35
C PHE A 205 0.15 8.23 18.36
N PHE A 206 -0.01 6.98 18.78
CA PHE A 206 -0.60 5.92 17.98
C PHE A 206 -2.06 6.19 17.62
N ARG A 207 -2.85 6.66 18.57
CA ARG A 207 -4.26 7.00 18.37
C ARG A 207 -4.44 8.08 17.31
N GLU A 208 -3.67 9.16 17.38
CA GLU A 208 -3.69 10.24 16.40
C GLU A 208 -3.40 9.74 14.96
N GLY A 209 -2.53 8.73 14.81
CA GLY A 209 -2.26 8.12 13.51
C GLY A 209 -3.47 7.38 12.95
N ILE A 210 -4.11 6.54 13.76
CA ILE A 210 -5.30 5.78 13.36
C ILE A 210 -6.48 6.71 13.08
N GLU A 211 -6.65 7.80 13.84
CA GLU A 211 -7.67 8.82 13.57
C GLU A 211 -7.48 9.47 12.19
N ARG A 212 -6.24 9.76 11.83
CA ARG A 212 -5.88 10.38 10.55
C ARG A 212 -6.12 9.49 9.33
N MET A 213 -5.90 8.17 9.47
CA MET A 213 -6.14 7.23 8.38
C MET A 213 -7.61 6.87 8.18
N LYS A 214 -8.48 7.21 9.13
CA LYS A 214 -9.90 6.81 9.09
C LYS A 214 -10.55 7.20 7.75
N GLY A 215 -11.18 6.23 7.11
CA GLY A 215 -11.85 6.41 5.81
C GLY A 215 -10.95 6.28 4.58
N LYS A 216 -9.68 5.97 4.74
CA LYS A 216 -8.73 5.69 3.66
C LYS A 216 -8.32 4.22 3.62
N GLU A 217 -7.85 3.75 2.47
CA GLU A 217 -7.27 2.41 2.37
C GLU A 217 -5.81 2.44 2.84
N GLU A 218 -5.57 1.89 4.01
CA GLU A 218 -4.21 1.75 4.56
C GLU A 218 -4.00 0.36 5.16
N VAL A 219 -2.75 -0.10 5.19
CA VAL A 219 -2.33 -1.29 5.95
C VAL A 219 -1.50 -0.81 7.12
N VAL A 220 -1.99 -1.07 8.32
CA VAL A 220 -1.37 -0.59 9.55
C VAL A 220 -0.20 -1.49 9.94
N THR A 221 1.00 -0.94 9.97
CA THR A 221 2.13 -1.60 10.62
C THR A 221 1.91 -1.59 12.13
N ILE A 222 2.00 -2.74 12.75
CA ILE A 222 1.90 -2.90 14.21
C ILE A 222 3.24 -3.37 14.81
N ALA A 223 3.30 -3.48 16.11
CA ALA A 223 4.50 -3.67 16.92
C ALA A 223 5.29 -2.36 17.12
N MET A 224 6.51 -2.46 17.54
CA MET A 224 7.39 -1.33 17.85
C MET A 224 8.83 -1.81 17.86
N ARG A 225 9.73 -0.99 17.36
CA ARG A 225 11.18 -1.12 17.58
C ARG A 225 11.67 0.00 18.50
N GLY A 226 12.91 -0.03 18.87
CA GLY A 226 13.54 1.03 19.63
C GLY A 226 13.65 2.35 18.85
N ASP A 227 14.12 3.37 19.51
CA ASP A 227 14.26 4.71 18.95
C ASP A 227 15.25 4.71 17.77
N GLY A 228 14.90 5.39 16.68
CA GLY A 228 15.74 5.50 15.49
C GLY A 228 16.01 4.15 14.81
N ASP A 229 15.05 3.23 14.82
CA ASP A 229 15.15 1.90 14.23
C ASP A 229 16.15 0.95 14.94
N ALA A 230 16.52 1.27 16.17
CA ALA A 230 17.35 0.38 17.00
C ALA A 230 16.52 -0.78 17.59
N PRO A 231 17.15 -1.87 18.05
CA PRO A 231 16.50 -2.86 18.90
C PRO A 231 15.93 -2.22 20.18
N MET A 232 14.81 -2.73 20.69
CA MET A 232 14.16 -2.19 21.90
C MET A 232 15.00 -2.32 23.18
N GLY A 233 15.91 -3.28 23.24
CA GLY A 233 16.80 -3.51 24.40
C GLY A 233 17.66 -4.75 24.22
N PRO A 234 18.63 -4.96 25.10
CA PRO A 234 19.58 -6.08 25.00
C PRO A 234 18.92 -7.44 25.24
N ASP A 235 17.84 -7.47 26.03
CA ASP A 235 17.11 -8.70 26.36
C ASP A 235 15.79 -8.75 25.60
N THR A 236 15.57 -9.84 24.91
CA THR A 236 14.36 -10.11 24.15
C THR A 236 13.17 -10.30 25.09
N ASP A 237 12.37 -9.28 25.30
CA ASP A 237 11.07 -9.43 25.98
C ASP A 237 9.93 -9.53 24.93
N THR A 238 9.71 -10.76 24.46
CA THR A 238 8.60 -11.07 23.53
C THR A 238 7.24 -10.67 24.12
N ARG A 239 7.08 -10.76 25.45
CA ARG A 239 5.83 -10.39 26.13
C ARG A 239 5.58 -8.89 26.08
N LEU A 240 6.63 -8.07 26.12
CA LEU A 240 6.47 -6.62 25.96
C LEU A 240 5.91 -6.30 24.58
N LEU A 241 6.47 -6.89 23.51
CA LEU A 241 5.98 -6.69 22.14
C LEU A 241 4.55 -7.21 21.95
N GLU A 242 4.23 -8.39 22.47
CA GLU A 242 2.87 -8.94 22.42
C GLU A 242 1.87 -8.02 23.13
N ASN A 243 2.26 -7.43 24.27
CA ASN A 243 1.44 -6.46 25.00
C ASN A 243 1.26 -5.15 24.23
N ILE A 244 2.33 -4.62 23.62
CA ILE A 244 2.25 -3.43 22.75
C ILE A 244 1.25 -3.67 21.61
N VAL A 245 1.37 -4.79 20.92
CA VAL A 245 0.46 -5.16 19.83
C VAL A 245 -0.99 -5.27 20.31
N LYS A 246 -1.22 -5.83 21.49
CA LYS A 246 -2.55 -5.92 22.08
C LYS A 246 -3.15 -4.52 22.31
N GLU A 247 -2.38 -3.58 22.87
CA GLU A 247 -2.83 -2.20 23.08
C GLU A 247 -3.04 -1.46 21.76
N GLN A 248 -2.15 -1.61 20.79
CA GLN A 248 -2.30 -1.05 19.45
C GLN A 248 -3.59 -1.53 18.79
N ARG A 249 -3.88 -2.82 18.85
CA ARG A 249 -5.12 -3.39 18.31
C ARG A 249 -6.38 -2.89 19.04
N LYS A 250 -6.27 -2.62 20.34
CA LYS A 250 -7.34 -1.95 21.09
C LYS A 250 -7.56 -0.53 20.57
N ILE A 251 -6.50 0.25 20.38
CA ILE A 251 -6.58 1.60 19.81
C ILE A 251 -7.23 1.57 18.43
N ILE A 252 -6.83 0.63 17.56
CA ILE A 252 -7.46 0.44 16.24
C ILE A 252 -8.96 0.21 16.38
N SER A 253 -9.37 -0.71 17.27
CA SER A 253 -10.79 -1.01 17.48
C SER A 253 -11.57 0.20 18.02
N ASP A 254 -11.01 0.89 19.00
CA ASP A 254 -11.65 2.05 19.64
C ASP A 254 -11.87 3.20 18.63
N VAL A 255 -10.85 3.49 17.80
CA VAL A 255 -10.90 4.59 16.83
C VAL A 255 -11.78 4.25 15.64
N THR A 256 -11.64 3.04 15.09
CA THR A 256 -12.39 2.63 13.90
C THR A 256 -13.83 2.19 14.21
N GLU A 257 -14.15 1.98 15.49
CA GLU A 257 -15.44 1.45 15.95
C GLU A 257 -15.77 0.07 15.35
N LYS A 258 -14.74 -0.70 15.07
CA LYS A 258 -14.81 -2.04 14.48
C LYS A 258 -13.78 -2.97 15.14
N PRO A 259 -13.99 -4.29 15.13
CA PRO A 259 -12.95 -5.22 15.54
C PRO A 259 -11.64 -4.94 14.78
N ALA A 260 -10.50 -4.99 15.46
CA ALA A 260 -9.19 -4.75 14.85
C ALA A 260 -8.94 -5.62 13.60
N SER A 261 -9.48 -6.83 13.57
CA SER A 261 -9.42 -7.75 12.42
C SER A 261 -10.09 -7.24 11.14
N LYS A 262 -10.84 -6.13 11.20
CA LYS A 262 -11.44 -5.48 10.04
C LYS A 262 -10.57 -4.38 9.43
N THR A 263 -9.48 -4.03 10.10
CA THR A 263 -8.44 -3.13 9.59
C THR A 263 -7.24 -3.96 9.18
N PRO A 264 -6.79 -3.90 7.93
CA PRO A 264 -5.60 -4.63 7.49
C PRO A 264 -4.38 -4.25 8.34
N GLN A 265 -3.67 -5.22 8.85
CA GLN A 265 -2.50 -5.04 9.70
C GLN A 265 -1.35 -5.92 9.24
N LEU A 266 -0.14 -5.45 9.40
CA LEU A 266 1.07 -6.25 9.20
C LEU A 266 2.03 -6.13 10.38
N TRP A 267 2.78 -7.20 10.63
CA TRP A 267 3.91 -7.21 11.56
C TRP A 267 5.17 -7.64 10.83
N ALA A 268 6.10 -6.70 10.68
CA ALA A 268 7.35 -6.95 9.97
C ALA A 268 8.36 -7.67 10.89
N LEU A 269 8.87 -8.79 10.41
CA LEU A 269 9.88 -9.59 11.12
C LEU A 269 11.30 -9.16 10.73
N TYR A 270 11.57 -7.85 10.83
CA TYR A 270 12.89 -7.29 10.51
C TYR A 270 13.88 -7.44 11.65
N SER A 271 15.13 -7.78 11.31
CA SER A 271 16.25 -7.85 12.25
C SER A 271 15.97 -8.75 13.48
N GLU A 272 16.10 -8.25 14.70
CA GLU A 272 15.87 -8.98 15.95
C GLU A 272 14.44 -9.51 16.11
N VAL A 273 13.46 -8.91 15.45
CA VAL A 273 12.06 -9.35 15.54
C VAL A 273 11.87 -10.75 14.95
N LEU A 274 12.69 -11.11 13.92
CA LEU A 274 12.70 -12.47 13.39
C LEU A 274 13.18 -13.48 14.44
N GLU A 275 14.20 -13.13 15.24
CA GLU A 275 14.67 -13.98 16.34
C GLU A 275 13.61 -14.14 17.43
N TYR A 276 12.83 -13.10 17.70
CA TYR A 276 11.71 -13.15 18.64
C TYR A 276 10.63 -14.11 18.16
N TYR A 277 10.33 -14.07 16.88
CA TYR A 277 9.40 -15.00 16.24
C TYR A 277 9.90 -16.44 16.34
N ASP A 278 11.17 -16.70 16.07
CA ASP A 278 11.80 -18.02 16.19
C ASP A 278 11.82 -18.55 17.63
N LYS A 279 11.84 -17.65 18.63
CA LYS A 279 11.71 -17.98 20.06
C LYS A 279 10.25 -18.18 20.53
N GLY A 280 9.28 -18.11 19.61
CA GLY A 280 7.87 -18.43 19.87
C GLY A 280 6.99 -17.21 20.20
N MET A 281 7.39 -15.98 19.80
CA MET A 281 6.54 -14.80 19.88
C MET A 281 5.24 -15.06 19.10
N LYS A 282 4.12 -14.69 19.68
CA LYS A 282 2.80 -14.95 19.11
C LYS A 282 2.31 -13.76 18.32
N ILE A 283 1.97 -14.03 17.04
CA ILE A 283 1.34 -13.07 16.14
C ILE A 283 -0.14 -13.41 16.05
N PRO A 284 -1.07 -12.44 16.17
CA PRO A 284 -2.49 -12.71 15.98
C PRO A 284 -2.80 -13.31 14.60
N ASP A 285 -3.68 -14.27 14.54
CA ASP A 285 -3.97 -15.07 13.33
C ASP A 285 -4.45 -14.23 12.12
N ASP A 286 -5.02 -13.05 12.36
CA ASP A 286 -5.55 -12.13 11.35
C ASP A 286 -4.55 -11.05 10.90
N VAL A 287 -3.34 -11.05 11.44
CA VAL A 287 -2.26 -10.10 11.10
C VAL A 287 -1.35 -10.70 10.04
N MET A 288 -1.06 -9.96 8.99
CA MET A 288 -0.09 -10.38 7.98
C MET A 288 1.31 -10.45 8.57
N ILE A 289 1.98 -11.59 8.40
CA ILE A 289 3.39 -11.77 8.74
C ILE A 289 4.21 -11.29 7.56
N LEU A 290 4.94 -10.19 7.74
CA LEU A 290 5.82 -9.65 6.71
C LEU A 290 7.25 -10.11 6.95
N LEU A 291 7.72 -11.01 6.10
CA LEU A 291 9.09 -11.50 6.08
C LEU A 291 9.99 -10.52 5.33
N CYS A 292 11.28 -10.52 5.63
CA CYS A 292 12.26 -9.67 4.98
C CYS A 292 13.52 -10.45 4.62
N ASP A 293 14.32 -9.89 3.71
CA ASP A 293 15.67 -10.36 3.49
C ASP A 293 16.63 -9.86 4.61
N ASP A 294 17.89 -10.19 4.49
CA ASP A 294 18.94 -9.80 5.46
C ASP A 294 19.76 -8.59 4.98
N ASN A 295 19.21 -7.73 4.13
CA ASN A 295 19.86 -6.61 3.43
C ASN A 295 20.95 -7.00 2.41
N TRP A 296 21.16 -8.31 2.20
CA TRP A 296 22.10 -8.87 1.24
C TRP A 296 21.40 -9.72 0.16
N GLY A 297 20.06 -9.71 0.18
CA GLY A 297 19.23 -10.50 -0.73
C GLY A 297 19.00 -11.95 -0.28
N ASN A 298 19.38 -12.32 0.95
CA ASN A 298 19.14 -13.67 1.44
C ASN A 298 17.84 -13.72 2.23
N VAL A 299 16.88 -14.50 1.77
CA VAL A 299 15.65 -14.82 2.48
C VAL A 299 15.94 -15.93 3.49
N ARG A 300 16.08 -15.57 4.77
CA ARG A 300 16.46 -16.52 5.84
C ARG A 300 15.28 -17.30 6.39
N ARG A 301 14.08 -16.80 6.21
CA ARG A 301 12.85 -17.44 6.71
C ARG A 301 11.80 -17.45 5.63
N LEU A 302 11.19 -18.61 5.43
CA LEU A 302 10.01 -18.81 4.60
C LEU A 302 8.85 -19.30 5.48
N PRO A 303 7.60 -19.14 5.02
CA PRO A 303 6.47 -19.76 5.69
C PRO A 303 6.68 -21.27 5.80
N ASP A 304 6.36 -21.86 6.97
CA ASP A 304 6.35 -23.30 7.12
C ASP A 304 5.11 -23.87 6.44
N LEU A 305 5.31 -24.53 5.30
CA LEU A 305 4.24 -25.13 4.51
C LEU A 305 3.54 -26.31 5.24
N ASN A 306 4.15 -26.87 6.27
CA ASN A 306 3.57 -27.94 7.09
C ASN A 306 2.86 -27.41 8.33
N ALA A 307 3.02 -26.13 8.65
CA ALA A 307 2.32 -25.50 9.77
C ALA A 307 0.83 -25.29 9.44
N LYS A 308 0.04 -25.06 10.48
CA LYS A 308 -1.34 -24.62 10.33
C LYS A 308 -1.36 -23.32 9.49
N HIS A 309 -2.26 -23.26 8.52
CA HIS A 309 -2.49 -22.06 7.71
C HIS A 309 -2.66 -20.82 8.60
N HIS A 310 -1.92 -19.75 8.29
CA HIS A 310 -2.02 -18.45 8.96
C HIS A 310 -3.01 -17.57 8.19
N PRO A 311 -4.21 -17.29 8.72
CA PRO A 311 -5.27 -16.59 7.98
C PRO A 311 -4.89 -15.17 7.54
N GLY A 312 -4.06 -14.46 8.33
CA GLY A 312 -3.54 -13.13 8.00
C GLY A 312 -2.63 -13.10 6.77
N GLY A 313 -2.14 -14.27 6.35
CA GLY A 313 -1.25 -14.41 5.21
C GLY A 313 0.18 -13.98 5.48
N TYR A 314 0.97 -14.02 4.42
CA TYR A 314 2.40 -13.68 4.45
C TYR A 314 2.70 -12.65 3.36
N GLY A 315 3.61 -11.76 3.67
CA GLY A 315 4.22 -10.83 2.73
C GLY A 315 5.75 -10.94 2.77
N MET A 316 6.41 -10.27 1.84
CA MET A 316 7.86 -10.22 1.71
C MET A 316 8.27 -8.81 1.27
N TYR A 317 9.34 -8.28 1.88
CA TYR A 317 10.01 -7.05 1.41
C TYR A 317 11.52 -7.15 1.58
#